data_a4831b42e2e4d132dff3b667ada55b8e
#
_entry.id   a4831b42e2e4d132dff3b667ada55b8e
#
_cell.length_a   1.000
_cell.length_b   1.000
_cell.length_c   1.000
_cell.angle_alpha   90.00
_cell.angle_beta   90.00
_cell.angle_gamma   90.00
#
_symmetry.space_group_name_H-M   'P 1'
#
loop_
_entity.id
_entity.type
_entity.pdbx_description
1 polymer ?
#
loop_
_entity_poly.entity_id
_entity_poly.type
_entity_poly.pdbx_seq_one_letter_code
_entity_poly.pdbx_strand_id
1 'polypeptide(L)'
;MALLLHGTTPLLHEAECGRDVNDIWLVAKPLSTTMNIEKDKGVDANHRRVVSTVDFNSSTKLFDSETRAYKRRWPILMLFVILGIISGFQWIQMSIVQDVLVDYYRVSGLWIEWTATVWSLTALLFAVPGAWAVEKYGLRPVILLCGFFNLFGCVLKSFSSSRESFAMVFVGQTISSLGQAVMFGLPPRLASVWFGSSEVSTASSIGVLGFLLGCALGFVVPPYIVQSNANKDVTKAGIDYLNWTLTGLSAIIFVALMIWFEEKPPKPPSIATLKQNEISTEDKPFLDSLKQLVRNPGYMMLTVAYGINMGIYCAISALLNSFILEFYPNGQKDAGGIGLALCATGTVGIVFFGWLLDRTKKFKEVFAANLCLETFCMIGFSLFIDSGSMIILYIIMGIAGIFAAAIMSIGYEVATELTYPMSEGTSNNVLSATSQIFAVVFTTIFGYILPAVGTIYCLYAFNILLGAGAILIFLMPKKYCRQQANCLPPKNVNPPDSTIPTNQNIPTDPRLNS
;
A
#
# COMPACT_ATOMS: atom_id res chain seq x y z
N MET A 1 14.95 -4.86 -22.55
CA MET A 1 13.46 -4.87 -22.64
C MET A 1 12.90 -3.45 -22.50
N ALA A 2 13.53 -2.48 -23.18
CA ALA A 2 13.21 -1.04 -23.09
C ALA A 2 13.06 -0.38 -24.47
N LEU A 3 12.65 -1.11 -25.51
CA LEU A 3 12.67 -0.60 -26.91
C LEU A 3 11.43 -0.96 -27.73
N LEU A 4 10.26 -1.25 -27.13
CA LEU A 4 9.03 -1.59 -27.88
C LEU A 4 7.74 -0.91 -27.37
N LEU A 5 7.81 0.30 -26.80
CA LEU A 5 6.60 1.05 -26.41
C LEU A 5 6.66 2.51 -26.89
N HIS A 6 6.78 2.71 -28.20
CA HIS A 6 6.39 3.98 -28.80
C HIS A 6 5.39 3.71 -29.92
N GLY A 7 4.17 4.18 -29.75
CA GLY A 7 3.20 4.44 -30.80
C GLY A 7 1.97 3.55 -30.83
N THR A 8 0.97 3.82 -30.00
CA THR A 8 -0.44 3.71 -30.42
C THR A 8 -1.30 4.66 -29.59
N THR A 9 -1.89 5.55 -30.27
CA THR A 9 -2.84 6.63 -30.10
C THR A 9 -3.96 6.49 -29.03
N PRO A 10 -4.46 7.63 -28.50
CA PRO A 10 -5.47 7.71 -27.44
C PRO A 10 -6.94 7.51 -27.91
N LEU A 11 -7.20 6.79 -28.99
CA LEU A 11 -8.54 6.67 -29.60
C LEU A 11 -9.40 5.51 -29.10
N LEU A 12 -8.92 4.70 -28.14
CA LEU A 12 -9.70 3.59 -27.57
C LEU A 12 -10.38 3.91 -26.23
N HIS A 13 -10.23 5.13 -25.71
CA HIS A 13 -10.75 5.49 -24.39
C HIS A 13 -12.23 5.96 -24.42
N GLU A 14 -12.81 6.24 -25.57
CA GLU A 14 -14.19 6.74 -25.68
C GLU A 14 -15.26 5.65 -25.91
N ALA A 15 -14.87 4.41 -26.18
CA ALA A 15 -15.82 3.35 -26.56
C ALA A 15 -16.45 2.58 -25.40
N GLU A 16 -16.01 2.76 -24.15
CA GLU A 16 -16.53 2.00 -22.99
C GLU A 16 -17.51 2.75 -22.09
N CYS A 17 -17.91 3.96 -22.46
CA CYS A 17 -18.91 4.71 -21.72
C CYS A 17 -20.32 4.44 -22.29
N GLY A 18 -20.86 3.26 -22.03
CA GLY A 18 -22.27 2.88 -22.04
C GLY A 18 -23.19 3.49 -23.12
N ARG A 19 -22.81 3.50 -24.39
CA ARG A 19 -23.72 3.74 -25.50
C ARG A 19 -23.89 2.47 -26.33
N ASP A 20 -25.14 2.18 -26.69
CA ASP A 20 -25.52 1.07 -27.55
C ASP A 20 -24.74 1.07 -28.87
N VAL A 21 -24.35 -0.11 -29.32
CA VAL A 21 -23.50 -0.36 -30.49
C VAL A 21 -24.11 0.14 -31.83
N ASN A 22 -25.36 0.55 -31.83
CA ASN A 22 -26.09 1.00 -33.02
C ASN A 22 -25.91 2.50 -33.37
N ASP A 23 -25.31 3.31 -32.45
CA ASP A 23 -25.09 4.74 -32.70
C ASP A 23 -23.70 5.09 -33.28
N ILE A 24 -22.83 4.11 -33.47
CA ILE A 24 -21.43 4.33 -33.87
C ILE A 24 -21.22 4.63 -35.37
N TRP A 25 -22.22 4.39 -36.22
CA TRP A 25 -22.09 4.56 -37.68
C TRP A 25 -22.45 5.95 -38.23
N LEU A 26 -22.89 6.90 -37.38
CA LEU A 26 -23.37 8.21 -37.84
C LEU A 26 -22.40 9.39 -37.65
N VAL A 27 -21.21 9.20 -37.08
CA VAL A 27 -20.27 10.30 -36.76
C VAL A 27 -18.95 10.26 -37.55
N ALA A 28 -18.86 9.47 -38.62
CA ALA A 28 -17.71 9.50 -39.52
C ALA A 28 -18.00 10.30 -40.79
N LYS A 29 -18.23 11.61 -40.68
CA LYS A 29 -18.09 12.54 -41.79
C LYS A 29 -16.94 13.51 -41.52
N PRO A 30 -16.01 13.70 -42.49
CA PRO A 30 -14.94 14.66 -42.31
C PRO A 30 -15.52 16.09 -42.36
N LEU A 31 -15.28 16.86 -41.32
CA LEU A 31 -15.57 18.30 -41.26
C LEU A 31 -14.58 19.06 -42.13
N SER A 32 -14.92 19.19 -43.43
CA SER A 32 -14.42 20.29 -44.25
C SER A 32 -15.40 21.46 -44.07
N THR A 33 -15.16 22.31 -43.11
CA THR A 33 -15.97 23.51 -42.90
C THR A 33 -15.33 24.67 -43.59
N THR A 34 -15.80 24.96 -44.80
CA THR A 34 -15.65 26.27 -45.42
C THR A 34 -16.44 27.28 -44.64
N MET A 35 -15.76 28.21 -43.99
CA MET A 35 -16.37 29.41 -43.38
C MET A 35 -16.95 30.30 -44.47
N ASN A 36 -18.27 30.35 -44.62
CA ASN A 36 -18.94 31.43 -45.32
C ASN A 36 -19.00 32.64 -44.38
N ILE A 37 -18.25 33.67 -44.72
CA ILE A 37 -18.34 34.97 -44.06
C ILE A 37 -19.53 35.71 -44.67
N GLU A 38 -20.64 35.77 -43.96
CA GLU A 38 -21.75 36.66 -44.28
C GLU A 38 -21.37 38.08 -43.81
N LYS A 39 -21.28 38.98 -44.77
CA LYS A 39 -21.05 40.40 -44.54
C LYS A 39 -22.29 41.06 -43.96
N ASP A 40 -22.35 41.25 -42.65
CA ASP A 40 -23.32 42.18 -42.06
C ASP A 40 -22.63 43.55 -41.88
N LYS A 41 -23.23 44.55 -42.45
CA LYS A 41 -22.78 45.94 -42.45
C LYS A 41 -23.33 46.65 -41.23
N GLY A 42 -22.44 47.16 -40.43
CA GLY A 42 -22.73 48.29 -39.56
C GLY A 42 -22.69 48.05 -38.07
N VAL A 43 -21.49 47.99 -37.48
CA VAL A 43 -21.27 48.42 -36.09
C VAL A 43 -19.87 49.00 -35.95
N ASP A 44 -19.79 50.08 -35.21
CA ASP A 44 -18.70 50.99 -34.99
C ASP A 44 -17.34 50.37 -34.59
N ALA A 45 -16.28 50.94 -35.14
CA ALA A 45 -14.89 50.46 -35.10
C ALA A 45 -14.13 50.83 -33.80
N ASN A 46 -14.79 51.01 -32.63
CA ASN A 46 -14.08 51.50 -31.43
C ASN A 46 -14.25 50.65 -30.16
N HIS A 47 -14.65 49.38 -30.24
CA HIS A 47 -14.59 48.47 -29.10
C HIS A 47 -13.85 47.21 -29.47
N ARG A 48 -12.56 47.31 -29.82
CA ARG A 48 -11.66 46.16 -29.69
C ARG A 48 -11.45 45.91 -28.19
N ARG A 49 -12.28 45.02 -27.64
CA ARG A 49 -11.89 44.32 -26.42
C ARG A 49 -10.56 43.65 -26.69
N VAL A 50 -9.52 44.13 -26.06
CA VAL A 50 -8.28 43.38 -25.88
C VAL A 50 -8.67 42.18 -25.01
N VAL A 51 -9.11 41.10 -25.65
CA VAL A 51 -9.06 39.77 -25.03
C VAL A 51 -7.55 39.52 -24.93
N SER A 52 -6.98 39.79 -23.77
CA SER A 52 -5.64 39.34 -23.44
C SER A 52 -5.65 37.82 -23.61
N THR A 53 -5.12 37.35 -24.73
CA THR A 53 -4.68 35.99 -24.87
C THR A 53 -3.64 35.82 -23.75
N VAL A 54 -4.08 35.26 -22.62
CA VAL A 54 -3.16 34.78 -21.59
C VAL A 54 -2.26 33.83 -22.34
N ASP A 55 -1.02 34.25 -22.56
CA ASP A 55 -0.03 33.49 -23.29
C ASP A 55 0.16 32.17 -22.53
N PHE A 56 -0.48 31.12 -23.00
CA PHE A 56 -0.41 29.77 -22.43
C PHE A 56 1.05 29.30 -22.34
N ASN A 57 1.90 29.79 -23.25
CA ASN A 57 3.34 29.56 -23.27
C ASN A 57 4.10 30.32 -22.15
N SER A 58 3.63 31.49 -21.71
CA SER A 58 4.26 32.21 -20.62
C SER A 58 3.89 31.60 -19.26
N SER A 59 2.64 31.14 -19.12
CA SER A 59 2.19 30.42 -17.92
C SER A 59 2.91 29.08 -17.74
N THR A 60 3.07 28.29 -18.80
CA THR A 60 3.84 27.03 -18.75
C THR A 60 5.30 27.26 -18.43
N LYS A 61 5.94 28.30 -18.97
CA LYS A 61 7.34 28.64 -18.65
C LYS A 61 7.53 29.14 -17.20
N LEU A 62 6.56 29.87 -16.66
CA LEU A 62 6.58 30.25 -15.22
C LEU A 62 6.46 29.01 -14.33
N PHE A 63 5.58 28.07 -14.65
CA PHE A 63 5.40 26.82 -13.90
C PHE A 63 6.61 25.89 -13.99
N ASP A 64 7.27 25.78 -15.14
CA ASP A 64 8.51 25.01 -15.33
C ASP A 64 9.69 25.59 -14.50
N SER A 65 9.69 26.88 -14.22
CA SER A 65 10.71 27.51 -13.37
C SER A 65 10.51 27.24 -11.89
N GLU A 66 9.31 26.87 -11.46
CA GLU A 66 8.95 26.62 -10.06
C GLU A 66 9.04 25.16 -9.65
N THR A 67 9.10 24.21 -10.59
CA THR A 67 9.18 22.77 -10.31
C THR A 67 10.55 22.20 -10.66
N ARG A 68 11.12 21.36 -9.77
CA ARG A 68 12.39 20.69 -10.04
C ARG A 68 12.47 19.31 -9.39
N ALA A 69 12.79 18.29 -10.20
CA ALA A 69 13.08 16.96 -9.72
C ALA A 69 14.56 16.82 -9.32
N TYR A 70 14.85 16.63 -8.04
CA TYR A 70 16.20 16.49 -7.51
C TYR A 70 16.66 15.03 -7.53
N LYS A 71 17.92 14.76 -7.89
CA LYS A 71 18.50 13.40 -7.84
C LYS A 71 18.53 12.82 -6.42
N ARG A 72 18.52 13.68 -5.40
CA ARG A 72 18.52 13.33 -3.97
C ARG A 72 17.30 12.53 -3.53
N ARG A 73 16.21 12.54 -4.30
CA ARG A 73 14.99 11.76 -4.06
C ARG A 73 15.25 10.24 -3.99
N TRP A 74 16.18 9.72 -4.83
CA TRP A 74 16.50 8.29 -4.85
C TRP A 74 17.21 7.79 -3.58
N PRO A 75 18.28 8.44 -3.08
CA PRO A 75 18.85 8.12 -1.77
C PRO A 75 17.83 8.15 -0.62
N ILE A 76 16.93 9.14 -0.60
CA ILE A 76 15.89 9.25 0.43
C ILE A 76 14.92 8.06 0.37
N LEU A 77 14.48 7.69 -0.85
CA LEU A 77 13.65 6.52 -1.06
C LEU A 77 14.38 5.24 -0.65
N MET A 78 15.67 5.09 -0.98
CA MET A 78 16.46 3.92 -0.61
C MET A 78 16.63 3.78 0.90
N LEU A 79 16.84 4.87 1.64
CA LEU A 79 16.89 4.84 3.11
C LEU A 79 15.57 4.34 3.69
N PHE A 80 14.43 4.79 3.15
CA PHE A 80 13.12 4.31 3.55
C PHE A 80 12.93 2.82 3.23
N VAL A 81 13.35 2.37 2.04
CA VAL A 81 13.29 0.97 1.62
C VAL A 81 14.13 0.08 2.55
N ILE A 82 15.36 0.49 2.91
CA ILE A 82 16.21 -0.29 3.80
C ILE A 82 15.62 -0.37 5.21
N LEU A 83 15.04 0.72 5.72
CA LEU A 83 14.29 0.68 6.98
C LEU A 83 13.12 -0.30 6.89
N GLY A 84 12.39 -0.32 5.76
CA GLY A 84 11.34 -1.29 5.47
C GLY A 84 11.84 -2.74 5.45
N ILE A 85 13.02 -3.00 4.84
CA ILE A 85 13.66 -4.32 4.83
C ILE A 85 13.93 -4.81 6.26
N ILE A 86 14.54 -3.96 7.10
CA ILE A 86 14.82 -4.33 8.50
C ILE A 86 13.53 -4.61 9.27
N SER A 87 12.48 -3.82 9.05
CA SER A 87 11.19 -4.01 9.70
C SER A 87 10.51 -5.31 9.26
N GLY A 88 10.45 -5.58 7.95
CA GLY A 88 9.87 -6.82 7.41
C GLY A 88 10.61 -8.07 7.87
N PHE A 89 11.94 -8.00 7.95
CA PHE A 89 12.75 -9.07 8.52
C PHE A 89 12.37 -9.37 9.98
N GLN A 90 12.26 -8.33 10.80
CA GLN A 90 11.93 -8.48 12.21
C GLN A 90 10.51 -9.02 12.45
N TRP A 91 9.58 -8.75 11.55
CA TRP A 91 8.22 -9.24 11.66
C TRP A 91 8.15 -10.76 11.74
N ILE A 92 8.88 -11.46 10.85
CA ILE A 92 8.74 -12.92 10.67
C ILE A 92 9.88 -13.74 11.29
N GLN A 93 11.02 -13.12 11.61
CA GLN A 93 12.25 -13.81 12.02
C GLN A 93 12.10 -14.81 13.17
N MET A 94 11.15 -14.58 14.08
CA MET A 94 10.95 -15.44 15.25
C MET A 94 9.98 -16.58 14.94
N SER A 95 8.92 -16.31 14.17
CA SER A 95 7.90 -17.29 13.86
C SER A 95 8.48 -18.44 13.00
N ILE A 96 9.42 -18.15 12.10
CA ILE A 96 10.00 -19.19 11.22
C ILE A 96 10.96 -20.14 11.95
N VAL A 97 11.42 -19.79 13.15
CA VAL A 97 12.28 -20.63 14.02
C VAL A 97 11.57 -20.94 15.35
N GLN A 98 10.24 -20.99 15.32
CA GLN A 98 9.38 -21.14 16.49
C GLN A 98 9.76 -22.36 17.33
N ASP A 99 9.98 -23.52 16.71
CA ASP A 99 10.34 -24.76 17.35
C ASP A 99 11.61 -24.63 18.20
N VAL A 100 12.66 -23.98 17.66
CA VAL A 100 13.92 -23.75 18.36
C VAL A 100 13.74 -22.78 19.52
N LEU A 101 12.94 -21.70 19.34
CA LEU A 101 12.73 -20.69 20.37
C LEU A 101 11.84 -21.22 21.51
N VAL A 102 10.83 -22.04 21.21
CA VAL A 102 10.00 -22.74 22.23
C VAL A 102 10.86 -23.59 23.12
N ASP A 103 11.75 -24.40 22.55
CA ASP A 103 12.68 -25.25 23.30
C ASP A 103 13.74 -24.45 24.08
N TYR A 104 14.22 -23.33 23.51
CA TYR A 104 15.23 -22.47 24.13
C TYR A 104 14.67 -21.67 25.31
N TYR A 105 13.59 -20.91 25.11
CA TYR A 105 12.99 -20.02 26.12
C TYR A 105 11.99 -20.75 27.04
N ARG A 106 11.60 -21.99 26.73
CA ARG A 106 10.60 -22.79 27.46
C ARG A 106 9.25 -22.10 27.56
N VAL A 107 8.80 -21.49 26.49
CA VAL A 107 7.49 -20.83 26.37
C VAL A 107 6.60 -21.63 25.41
N SER A 108 5.28 -21.44 25.48
CA SER A 108 4.38 -22.06 24.50
C SER A 108 4.56 -21.45 23.10
N GLY A 109 4.30 -22.23 22.05
CA GLY A 109 4.35 -21.78 20.67
C GLY A 109 3.51 -20.53 20.42
N LEU A 110 2.35 -20.44 21.07
CA LEU A 110 1.46 -19.28 20.98
C LEU A 110 2.17 -17.96 21.34
N TRP A 111 3.07 -17.94 22.34
CA TRP A 111 3.81 -16.73 22.68
C TRP A 111 4.79 -16.32 21.59
N ILE A 112 5.39 -17.29 20.87
CA ILE A 112 6.27 -16.99 19.71
C ILE A 112 5.43 -16.45 18.54
N GLU A 113 4.25 -17.02 18.26
CA GLU A 113 3.33 -16.52 17.23
C GLU A 113 2.86 -15.08 17.54
N TRP A 114 2.63 -14.77 18.82
CA TRP A 114 2.31 -13.42 19.23
C TRP A 114 3.42 -12.40 18.93
N THR A 115 4.68 -12.83 18.76
CA THR A 115 5.76 -11.93 18.32
C THR A 115 5.53 -11.38 16.91
N ALA A 116 4.83 -12.10 16.03
CA ALA A 116 4.39 -11.61 14.73
C ALA A 116 3.01 -10.90 14.83
N THR A 117 2.08 -11.44 15.62
CA THR A 117 0.73 -10.90 15.78
C THR A 117 0.73 -9.49 16.38
N VAL A 118 1.67 -9.16 17.27
CA VAL A 118 1.78 -7.83 17.88
C VAL A 118 2.01 -6.71 16.82
N TRP A 119 2.61 -7.03 15.68
CA TRP A 119 2.78 -6.09 14.58
C TRP A 119 1.44 -5.68 13.97
N SER A 120 0.54 -6.63 13.78
CA SER A 120 -0.82 -6.34 13.32
C SER A 120 -1.62 -5.57 14.37
N LEU A 121 -1.47 -5.91 15.65
CA LEU A 121 -2.13 -5.20 16.74
C LEU A 121 -1.66 -3.75 16.85
N THR A 122 -0.36 -3.51 16.79
CA THR A 122 0.19 -2.15 16.82
C THR A 122 -0.20 -1.36 15.56
N ALA A 123 -0.22 -1.98 14.39
CA ALA A 123 -0.68 -1.34 13.16
C ALA A 123 -2.16 -0.92 13.28
N LEU A 124 -3.03 -1.76 13.84
CA LEU A 124 -4.43 -1.42 14.10
C LEU A 124 -4.56 -0.21 15.04
N LEU A 125 -3.82 -0.19 16.14
CA LEU A 125 -3.94 0.84 17.18
C LEU A 125 -3.30 2.17 16.76
N PHE A 126 -2.21 2.14 15.99
CA PHE A 126 -1.39 3.31 15.70
C PHE A 126 -1.48 3.81 14.24
N ALA A 127 -2.26 3.16 13.36
CA ALA A 127 -2.45 3.64 11.98
C ALA A 127 -3.03 5.06 11.94
N VAL A 128 -4.09 5.31 12.70
CA VAL A 128 -4.76 6.63 12.73
C VAL A 128 -3.91 7.68 13.46
N PRO A 129 -3.40 7.43 14.68
CA PRO A 129 -2.47 8.35 15.35
C PRO A 129 -1.22 8.64 14.52
N GLY A 130 -0.71 7.63 13.79
CA GLY A 130 0.44 7.77 12.91
C GLY A 130 0.17 8.69 11.73
N ALA A 131 -0.96 8.51 11.04
CA ALA A 131 -1.38 9.39 9.96
C ALA A 131 -1.51 10.85 10.44
N TRP A 132 -2.16 11.06 11.58
CA TRP A 132 -2.26 12.39 12.21
C TRP A 132 -0.87 12.98 12.55
N ALA A 133 0.04 12.16 13.06
CA ALA A 133 1.39 12.62 13.37
C ALA A 133 2.16 13.09 12.12
N VAL A 134 2.00 12.38 10.98
CA VAL A 134 2.60 12.77 9.70
C VAL A 134 2.05 14.10 9.19
N GLU A 135 0.74 14.34 9.32
CA GLU A 135 0.11 15.60 8.91
C GLU A 135 0.56 16.75 9.80
N LYS A 136 0.65 16.55 11.11
CA LYS A 136 0.97 17.59 12.07
C LYS A 136 2.47 17.92 12.17
N TYR A 137 3.31 16.90 12.20
CA TYR A 137 4.75 17.05 12.46
C TYR A 137 5.60 16.92 11.20
N GLY A 138 5.01 16.43 10.11
CA GLY A 138 5.71 16.19 8.85
C GLY A 138 6.33 14.80 8.74
N LEU A 139 6.96 14.54 7.60
CA LEU A 139 7.47 13.22 7.21
C LEU A 139 8.77 12.86 7.95
N ARG A 140 9.72 13.79 8.07
CA ARG A 140 11.04 13.57 8.66
C ARG A 140 10.99 13.17 10.14
N PRO A 141 10.33 13.91 11.04
CA PRO A 141 10.26 13.54 12.46
C PRO A 141 9.60 12.17 12.67
N VAL A 142 8.57 11.86 11.87
CA VAL A 142 7.87 10.57 11.97
C VAL A 142 8.75 9.42 11.51
N ILE A 143 9.47 9.54 10.40
CA ILE A 143 10.39 8.50 9.94
C ILE A 143 11.57 8.31 10.92
N LEU A 144 12.09 9.39 11.50
CA LEU A 144 13.11 9.28 12.55
C LEU A 144 12.57 8.57 13.79
N LEU A 145 11.32 8.82 14.18
CA LEU A 145 10.67 8.12 15.28
C LEU A 145 10.49 6.62 14.96
N CYS A 146 10.10 6.28 13.73
CA CYS A 146 10.02 4.89 13.27
C CYS A 146 11.39 4.19 13.33
N GLY A 147 12.44 4.84 12.85
CA GLY A 147 13.81 4.35 12.93
C GLY A 147 14.30 4.17 14.37
N PHE A 148 13.96 5.11 15.25
CA PHE A 148 14.27 5.03 16.68
C PHE A 148 13.60 3.83 17.35
N PHE A 149 12.29 3.62 17.16
CA PHE A 149 11.58 2.47 17.73
C PHE A 149 12.13 1.15 17.19
N ASN A 150 12.46 1.10 15.90
CA ASN A 150 13.07 -0.06 15.28
C ASN A 150 14.43 -0.40 15.92
N LEU A 151 15.32 0.58 16.06
CA LEU A 151 16.62 0.42 16.70
C LEU A 151 16.47 0.05 18.19
N PHE A 152 15.66 0.79 18.94
CA PHE A 152 15.50 0.57 20.37
C PHE A 152 14.94 -0.83 20.69
N GLY A 153 13.96 -1.29 19.90
CA GLY A 153 13.46 -2.65 20.02
C GLY A 153 14.54 -3.72 19.69
N CYS A 154 15.40 -3.50 18.69
CA CYS A 154 16.53 -4.38 18.39
C CYS A 154 17.52 -4.43 19.56
N VAL A 155 17.87 -3.28 20.13
CA VAL A 155 18.77 -3.20 21.29
C VAL A 155 18.24 -4.02 22.46
N LEU A 156 16.95 -3.87 22.80
CA LEU A 156 16.34 -4.66 23.87
C LEU A 156 16.40 -6.17 23.60
N LYS A 157 16.16 -6.60 22.36
CA LYS A 157 16.28 -8.01 21.97
C LYS A 157 17.71 -8.52 22.06
N SER A 158 18.71 -7.71 21.76
CA SER A 158 20.13 -8.11 21.85
C SER A 158 20.60 -8.33 23.28
N PHE A 159 19.99 -7.65 24.26
CA PHE A 159 20.29 -7.86 25.68
C PHE A 159 19.47 -8.98 26.34
N SER A 160 18.54 -9.60 25.59
CA SER A 160 17.60 -10.61 26.13
C SER A 160 17.97 -12.05 25.74
N SER A 161 19.25 -12.37 25.69
CA SER A 161 19.74 -13.69 25.27
C SER A 161 19.67 -14.78 26.34
N SER A 162 19.29 -14.47 27.57
CA SER A 162 19.12 -15.48 28.60
C SER A 162 17.80 -16.23 28.44
N ARG A 163 17.76 -17.50 28.83
CA ARG A 163 16.56 -18.37 28.70
C ARG A 163 15.30 -17.82 29.41
N GLU A 164 15.49 -17.02 30.43
CA GLU A 164 14.41 -16.43 31.24
C GLU A 164 13.96 -15.06 30.72
N SER A 165 14.62 -14.52 29.68
CA SER A 165 14.41 -13.14 29.20
C SER A 165 13.38 -13.02 28.10
N PHE A 166 12.53 -14.02 27.85
CA PHE A 166 11.53 -13.96 26.76
C PHE A 166 10.63 -12.72 26.86
N ALA A 167 10.24 -12.31 28.07
CA ALA A 167 9.44 -11.10 28.26
C ALA A 167 10.13 -9.85 27.66
N MET A 168 11.47 -9.73 27.80
CA MET A 168 12.23 -8.62 27.22
C MET A 168 12.33 -8.73 25.70
N VAL A 169 12.43 -9.95 25.14
CA VAL A 169 12.31 -10.20 23.70
C VAL A 169 10.98 -9.70 23.17
N PHE A 170 9.88 -10.06 23.86
CA PHE A 170 8.53 -9.69 23.47
C PHE A 170 8.31 -8.16 23.54
N VAL A 171 8.79 -7.50 24.60
CA VAL A 171 8.76 -6.04 24.74
C VAL A 171 9.56 -5.38 23.63
N GLY A 172 10.77 -5.87 23.34
CA GLY A 172 11.60 -5.36 22.23
C GLY A 172 10.90 -5.52 20.87
N GLN A 173 10.23 -6.63 20.65
CA GLN A 173 9.45 -6.89 19.43
C GLN A 173 8.25 -5.93 19.30
N THR A 174 7.54 -5.70 20.42
CA THR A 174 6.43 -4.76 20.48
C THR A 174 6.89 -3.33 20.18
N ILE A 175 8.03 -2.91 20.74
CA ILE A 175 8.58 -1.57 20.46
C ILE A 175 9.00 -1.43 18.99
N SER A 176 9.66 -2.45 18.42
CA SER A 176 9.99 -2.43 16.98
C SER A 176 8.74 -2.30 16.11
N SER A 177 7.65 -2.96 16.48
CA SER A 177 6.39 -2.94 15.72
C SER A 177 5.70 -1.57 15.71
N LEU A 178 5.89 -0.72 16.75
CA LEU A 178 5.38 0.66 16.79
C LEU A 178 5.94 1.50 15.62
N GLY A 179 7.21 1.31 15.29
CA GLY A 179 7.83 1.98 14.14
C GLY A 179 7.15 1.58 12.81
N GLN A 180 6.88 0.28 12.62
CA GLN A 180 6.26 -0.21 11.40
C GLN A 180 4.79 0.19 11.27
N ALA A 181 4.06 0.29 12.37
CA ALA A 181 2.64 0.63 12.36
C ALA A 181 2.33 1.93 11.60
N VAL A 182 3.25 2.89 11.65
CA VAL A 182 3.13 4.16 10.92
C VAL A 182 3.68 4.06 9.50
N MET A 183 4.69 3.21 9.26
CA MET A 183 5.38 3.10 7.97
C MET A 183 4.48 2.61 6.83
N PHE A 184 3.44 1.83 7.09
CA PHE A 184 2.56 1.30 6.04
C PHE A 184 1.87 2.38 5.19
N GLY A 185 1.52 3.52 5.78
CA GLY A 185 0.88 4.64 5.09
C GLY A 185 1.84 5.65 4.45
N LEU A 186 3.15 5.53 4.67
CA LEU A 186 4.14 6.53 4.26
C LEU A 186 4.59 6.47 2.80
N PRO A 187 4.67 5.31 2.10
CA PRO A 187 5.20 5.24 0.74
C PRO A 187 4.51 6.19 -0.26
N PRO A 188 3.16 6.27 -0.34
CA PRO A 188 2.49 7.22 -1.22
C PRO A 188 2.79 8.68 -0.85
N ARG A 189 2.87 8.99 0.45
CA ARG A 189 3.17 10.35 0.93
C ARG A 189 4.61 10.75 0.60
N LEU A 190 5.58 9.86 0.85
CA LEU A 190 6.98 10.08 0.47
C LEU A 190 7.11 10.31 -1.03
N ALA A 191 6.44 9.47 -1.83
CA ALA A 191 6.45 9.56 -3.28
C ALA A 191 5.85 10.89 -3.76
N SER A 192 4.71 11.33 -3.23
CA SER A 192 4.05 12.58 -3.62
C SER A 192 4.87 13.84 -3.26
N VAL A 193 5.67 13.79 -2.20
CA VAL A 193 6.52 14.91 -1.76
C VAL A 193 7.80 15.03 -2.60
N TRP A 194 8.41 13.89 -2.98
CA TRP A 194 9.74 13.87 -3.58
C TRP A 194 9.77 13.60 -5.09
N PHE A 195 8.72 12.99 -5.66
CA PHE A 195 8.70 12.55 -7.05
C PHE A 195 7.64 13.30 -7.86
N GLY A 196 7.94 13.52 -9.14
CA GLY A 196 6.99 14.12 -10.08
C GLY A 196 5.82 13.18 -10.40
N SER A 197 4.73 13.74 -10.91
CA SER A 197 3.47 13.02 -11.18
C SER A 197 3.63 11.75 -12.04
N SER A 198 4.62 11.71 -12.92
CA SER A 198 4.93 10.55 -13.77
C SER A 198 5.63 9.40 -13.05
N GLU A 199 6.23 9.63 -11.87
CA GLU A 199 7.06 8.66 -11.14
C GLU A 199 6.52 8.32 -9.74
N VAL A 200 5.45 8.99 -9.28
CA VAL A 200 4.87 8.82 -7.94
C VAL A 200 4.45 7.37 -7.69
N SER A 201 3.75 6.75 -8.64
CA SER A 201 3.29 5.37 -8.51
C SER A 201 4.47 4.39 -8.40
N THR A 202 5.48 4.56 -9.24
CA THR A 202 6.70 3.72 -9.19
C THR A 202 7.46 3.89 -7.87
N ALA A 203 7.64 5.12 -7.40
CA ALA A 203 8.33 5.40 -6.15
C ALA A 203 7.57 4.83 -4.93
N SER A 204 6.24 4.96 -4.92
CA SER A 204 5.39 4.38 -3.89
C SER A 204 5.51 2.85 -3.86
N SER A 205 5.45 2.21 -5.02
CA SER A 205 5.62 0.75 -5.15
C SER A 205 6.98 0.28 -4.65
N ILE A 206 8.07 0.96 -5.00
CA ILE A 206 9.43 0.67 -4.50
C ILE A 206 9.48 0.80 -2.98
N GLY A 207 8.79 1.80 -2.39
CA GLY A 207 8.70 1.96 -0.94
C GLY A 207 8.06 0.75 -0.25
N VAL A 208 6.98 0.21 -0.82
CA VAL A 208 6.30 -1.00 -0.29
C VAL A 208 7.15 -2.26 -0.44
N LEU A 209 7.88 -2.40 -1.57
CA LEU A 209 8.73 -3.55 -1.84
C LEU A 209 9.79 -3.79 -0.75
N GLY A 210 10.26 -2.74 -0.07
CA GLY A 210 11.22 -2.86 1.01
C GLY A 210 10.75 -3.83 2.11
N PHE A 211 9.52 -3.69 2.56
CA PHE A 211 8.96 -4.57 3.59
C PHE A 211 8.87 -6.03 3.12
N LEU A 212 8.39 -6.26 1.89
CA LEU A 212 8.28 -7.61 1.32
C LEU A 212 9.65 -8.30 1.16
N LEU A 213 10.66 -7.57 0.71
CA LEU A 213 12.03 -8.08 0.65
C LEU A 213 12.56 -8.42 2.04
N GLY A 214 12.24 -7.61 3.04
CA GLY A 214 12.56 -7.88 4.44
C GLY A 214 11.92 -9.17 4.92
N CYS A 215 10.64 -9.39 4.66
CA CYS A 215 9.95 -10.65 4.98
C CYS A 215 10.59 -11.85 4.30
N ALA A 216 10.93 -11.74 3.02
CA ALA A 216 11.61 -12.80 2.26
C ALA A 216 12.95 -13.20 2.91
N LEU A 217 13.76 -12.22 3.30
CA LEU A 217 15.01 -12.45 4.04
C LEU A 217 14.74 -13.01 5.44
N GLY A 218 13.69 -12.54 6.11
CA GLY A 218 13.27 -13.01 7.44
C GLY A 218 12.81 -14.47 7.45
N PHE A 219 12.30 -14.98 6.34
CA PHE A 219 12.00 -16.41 6.20
C PHE A 219 13.26 -17.27 6.01
N VAL A 220 14.26 -16.79 5.27
CA VAL A 220 15.39 -17.62 4.88
C VAL A 220 16.55 -17.55 5.88
N VAL A 221 16.93 -16.35 6.33
CA VAL A 221 18.16 -16.16 7.09
C VAL A 221 18.13 -16.80 8.50
N PRO A 222 17.05 -16.66 9.31
CA PRO A 222 17.01 -17.19 10.66
C PRO A 222 17.20 -18.71 10.76
N PRO A 223 16.57 -19.57 9.92
CA PRO A 223 16.75 -21.03 9.98
C PRO A 223 18.19 -21.52 9.72
N TYR A 224 19.01 -20.71 9.06
CA TYR A 224 20.43 -21.06 8.84
C TYR A 224 21.32 -20.64 10.01
N ILE A 225 20.93 -19.62 10.77
CA ILE A 225 21.72 -19.07 11.88
C ILE A 225 21.26 -19.69 13.20
N VAL A 226 19.97 -19.76 13.45
CA VAL A 226 19.38 -20.26 14.70
C VAL A 226 18.94 -21.69 14.50
N GLN A 227 19.82 -22.63 14.87
CA GLN A 227 19.57 -24.06 14.74
C GLN A 227 19.34 -24.70 16.10
N SER A 228 18.46 -25.72 16.13
CA SER A 228 18.30 -26.57 17.31
C SER A 228 19.58 -27.36 17.54
N ASN A 229 20.15 -27.26 18.74
CA ASN A 229 21.34 -27.99 19.13
C ASN A 229 21.17 -28.54 20.56
N ALA A 230 21.74 -29.74 20.78
CA ALA A 230 21.81 -30.32 22.12
C ALA A 230 22.56 -29.40 23.10
N ASN A 231 23.60 -28.74 22.63
CA ASN A 231 24.28 -27.67 23.38
C ASN A 231 23.53 -26.34 23.16
N LYS A 232 22.81 -25.89 24.17
CA LYS A 232 22.02 -24.64 24.15
C LYS A 232 22.88 -23.38 24.03
N ASP A 233 24.18 -23.44 24.30
CA ASP A 233 25.09 -22.31 24.09
C ASP A 233 25.28 -22.01 22.61
N VAL A 234 25.24 -23.03 21.74
CA VAL A 234 25.29 -22.84 20.28
C VAL A 234 24.03 -22.15 19.79
N THR A 235 22.84 -22.59 20.26
CA THR A 235 21.57 -21.94 19.94
C THR A 235 21.57 -20.48 20.42
N LYS A 236 22.06 -20.23 21.65
CA LYS A 236 22.22 -18.88 22.18
C LYS A 236 23.11 -18.02 21.28
N ALA A 237 24.27 -18.52 20.89
CA ALA A 237 25.20 -17.79 20.03
C ALA A 237 24.55 -17.43 18.67
N GLY A 238 23.71 -18.31 18.11
CA GLY A 238 22.92 -18.02 16.90
C GLY A 238 21.91 -16.89 17.10
N ILE A 239 21.18 -16.91 18.20
CA ILE A 239 20.21 -15.85 18.57
C ILE A 239 20.94 -14.51 18.78
N ASP A 240 22.04 -14.53 19.52
CA ASP A 240 22.87 -13.34 19.77
C ASP A 240 23.41 -12.75 18.47
N TYR A 241 23.99 -13.60 17.62
CA TYR A 241 24.52 -13.16 16.33
C TYR A 241 23.44 -12.49 15.46
N LEU A 242 22.26 -13.09 15.38
CA LEU A 242 21.13 -12.54 14.63
C LEU A 242 20.69 -11.17 15.17
N ASN A 243 20.48 -11.08 16.50
CA ASN A 243 19.99 -9.86 17.13
C ASN A 243 21.01 -8.73 17.08
N TRP A 244 22.32 -9.00 17.35
CA TRP A 244 23.37 -7.99 17.28
C TRP A 244 23.62 -7.50 15.85
N THR A 245 23.53 -8.38 14.85
CA THR A 245 23.63 -8.00 13.44
C THR A 245 22.51 -7.05 13.05
N LEU A 246 21.26 -7.35 13.44
CA LEU A 246 20.11 -6.48 13.19
C LEU A 246 20.22 -5.15 13.93
N THR A 247 20.73 -5.16 15.15
CA THR A 247 20.97 -3.94 15.93
C THR A 247 22.01 -3.06 15.24
N GLY A 248 23.11 -3.64 14.77
CA GLY A 248 24.13 -2.90 14.02
C GLY A 248 23.58 -2.29 12.72
N LEU A 249 22.83 -3.06 11.93
CA LEU A 249 22.19 -2.57 10.71
C LEU A 249 21.17 -1.46 11.01
N SER A 250 20.34 -1.65 12.05
CA SER A 250 19.34 -0.65 12.47
C SER A 250 20.01 0.64 12.94
N ALA A 251 21.14 0.56 13.64
CA ALA A 251 21.92 1.71 14.09
C ALA A 251 22.51 2.49 12.90
N ILE A 252 23.11 1.79 11.94
CA ILE A 252 23.66 2.41 10.72
C ILE A 252 22.55 3.15 9.96
N ILE A 253 21.39 2.52 9.75
CA ILE A 253 20.28 3.12 9.05
C ILE A 253 19.69 4.29 9.83
N PHE A 254 19.56 4.19 11.15
CA PHE A 254 19.05 5.29 11.97
C PHE A 254 19.97 6.52 11.90
N VAL A 255 21.29 6.33 11.98
CA VAL A 255 22.28 7.41 11.80
C VAL A 255 22.18 8.00 10.39
N ALA A 256 22.09 7.15 9.36
CA ALA A 256 21.92 7.60 7.99
C ALA A 256 20.63 8.42 7.78
N LEU A 257 19.51 8.01 8.39
CA LEU A 257 18.25 8.76 8.38
C LEU A 257 18.42 10.13 9.06
N MET A 258 19.08 10.19 10.21
CA MET A 258 19.33 11.48 10.90
C MET A 258 20.12 12.46 10.04
N ILE A 259 21.13 11.97 9.30
CA ILE A 259 22.04 12.82 8.52
C ILE A 259 21.44 13.19 7.15
N TRP A 260 20.85 12.25 6.43
CA TRP A 260 20.53 12.41 5.01
C TRP A 260 19.05 12.52 4.69
N PHE A 261 18.14 12.15 5.63
CA PHE A 261 16.72 12.24 5.36
C PHE A 261 16.21 13.68 5.53
N GLU A 262 15.67 14.26 4.47
CA GLU A 262 15.10 15.60 4.46
C GLU A 262 13.58 15.57 4.36
N GLU A 263 12.90 16.58 4.92
CA GLU A 263 11.44 16.70 4.98
C GLU A 263 10.81 16.81 3.59
N LYS A 264 11.33 17.74 2.80
CA LYS A 264 10.83 18.10 1.47
C LYS A 264 11.95 18.66 0.60
N PRO A 265 11.83 18.57 -0.73
CA PRO A 265 12.79 19.22 -1.62
C PRO A 265 12.66 20.75 -1.55
N PRO A 266 13.73 21.51 -1.89
CA PRO A 266 13.71 22.98 -1.89
C PRO A 266 12.66 23.57 -2.83
N LYS A 267 12.37 22.91 -3.97
CA LYS A 267 11.27 23.21 -4.88
C LYS A 267 10.39 21.99 -5.06
N PRO A 268 9.06 22.15 -5.14
CA PRO A 268 8.15 21.02 -5.31
C PRO A 268 8.39 20.30 -6.66
N PRO A 269 8.19 18.99 -6.71
CA PRO A 269 8.46 18.20 -7.91
C PRO A 269 7.35 18.29 -8.96
N SER A 270 6.14 18.77 -8.60
CA SER A 270 5.01 18.89 -9.53
C SER A 270 4.02 19.98 -9.12
N ILE A 271 3.28 20.49 -10.10
CA ILE A 271 2.19 21.48 -9.89
C ILE A 271 1.04 20.85 -9.06
N ALA A 272 0.82 19.55 -9.20
CA ALA A 272 -0.19 18.84 -8.42
C ALA A 272 0.10 18.90 -6.91
N THR A 273 1.38 18.81 -6.52
CA THR A 273 1.83 18.95 -5.13
C THR A 273 1.60 20.35 -4.59
N LEU A 274 1.80 21.39 -5.43
CA LEU A 274 1.49 22.79 -5.07
C LEU A 274 0.00 22.97 -4.77
N LYS A 275 -0.87 22.51 -5.68
CA LYS A 275 -2.33 22.61 -5.51
C LYS A 275 -2.86 21.78 -4.34
N GLN A 276 -2.29 20.63 -4.07
CA GLN A 276 -2.70 19.78 -2.96
C GLN A 276 -2.40 20.42 -1.60
N ASN A 277 -1.31 21.19 -1.49
CA ASN A 277 -0.99 21.96 -0.30
C ASN A 277 -1.96 23.13 -0.09
N GLU A 278 -2.59 23.66 -1.14
CA GLU A 278 -3.60 24.72 -1.06
C GLU A 278 -5.00 24.18 -0.72
N ILE A 279 -5.36 22.98 -1.20
CA ILE A 279 -6.70 22.37 -1.03
C ILE A 279 -6.84 21.61 0.30
N SER A 280 -5.74 21.24 0.97
CA SER A 280 -5.75 20.52 2.27
C SER A 280 -6.37 21.31 3.44
N THR A 281 -7.02 22.45 3.18
CA THR A 281 -7.69 23.31 4.17
C THR A 281 -9.19 23.00 4.36
N GLU A 282 -9.79 22.08 3.60
CA GLU A 282 -11.17 21.62 3.86
C GLU A 282 -11.18 20.35 4.71
N ASP A 283 -11.01 20.51 6.01
CA ASP A 283 -11.11 19.45 7.02
C ASP A 283 -12.55 18.95 7.17
N LYS A 284 -12.93 17.94 6.39
CA LYS A 284 -14.09 17.12 6.76
C LYS A 284 -13.73 16.29 7.99
N PRO A 285 -14.55 16.28 9.06
CA PRO A 285 -14.25 15.49 10.24
C PRO A 285 -14.06 14.01 9.85
N PHE A 286 -12.96 13.40 10.26
CA PHE A 286 -12.63 11.99 9.96
C PHE A 286 -13.77 11.02 10.31
N LEU A 287 -14.50 11.30 11.40
CA LEU A 287 -15.65 10.50 11.84
C LEU A 287 -16.81 10.48 10.81
N ASP A 288 -17.05 11.58 10.11
CA ASP A 288 -18.10 11.63 9.07
C ASP A 288 -17.69 10.82 7.85
N SER A 289 -16.39 10.86 7.49
CA SER A 289 -15.83 10.02 6.44
C SER A 289 -15.96 8.53 6.79
N LEU A 290 -15.64 8.15 8.03
CA LEU A 290 -15.78 6.77 8.52
C LEU A 290 -17.25 6.30 8.47
N LYS A 291 -18.18 7.14 8.92
CA LYS A 291 -19.62 6.85 8.87
C LYS A 291 -20.13 6.64 7.44
N GLN A 292 -19.61 7.41 6.49
CA GLN A 292 -19.94 7.26 5.08
C GLN A 292 -19.40 5.94 4.50
N LEU A 293 -18.18 5.53 4.88
CA LEU A 293 -17.58 4.25 4.47
C LEU A 293 -18.41 3.06 4.96
N VAL A 294 -18.76 3.04 6.26
CA VAL A 294 -19.56 1.96 6.85
C VAL A 294 -20.96 1.85 6.23
N ARG A 295 -21.53 2.96 5.72
CA ARG A 295 -22.83 2.95 5.03
C ARG A 295 -22.76 2.49 3.58
N ASN A 296 -21.57 2.37 3.00
CA ASN A 296 -21.41 1.88 1.63
C ASN A 296 -21.33 0.34 1.63
N PRO A 297 -22.39 -0.38 1.18
CA PRO A 297 -22.40 -1.84 1.23
C PRO A 297 -21.31 -2.47 0.35
N GLY A 298 -20.99 -1.87 -0.80
CA GLY A 298 -19.90 -2.35 -1.67
C GLY A 298 -18.55 -2.27 -0.98
N TYR A 299 -18.28 -1.17 -0.28
CA TYR A 299 -17.05 -1.00 0.48
C TYR A 299 -16.98 -1.96 1.68
N MET A 300 -18.09 -2.23 2.38
CA MET A 300 -18.12 -3.19 3.48
C MET A 300 -17.85 -4.62 3.00
N MET A 301 -18.44 -5.03 1.86
CA MET A 301 -18.16 -6.34 1.26
C MET A 301 -16.69 -6.48 0.84
N LEU A 302 -16.12 -5.42 0.22
CA LEU A 302 -14.70 -5.36 -0.08
C LEU A 302 -13.85 -5.50 1.18
N THR A 303 -14.17 -4.74 2.23
CA THR A 303 -13.40 -4.72 3.49
C THR A 303 -13.36 -6.10 4.15
N VAL A 304 -14.48 -6.82 4.16
CA VAL A 304 -14.54 -8.18 4.72
C VAL A 304 -13.73 -9.15 3.86
N ALA A 305 -13.91 -9.16 2.54
CA ALA A 305 -13.19 -10.08 1.64
C ALA A 305 -11.67 -9.81 1.65
N TYR A 306 -11.28 -8.53 1.61
CA TYR A 306 -9.89 -8.10 1.72
C TYR A 306 -9.30 -8.47 3.10
N GLY A 307 -10.07 -8.25 4.17
CA GLY A 307 -9.66 -8.58 5.54
C GLY A 307 -9.45 -10.09 5.72
N ILE A 308 -10.35 -10.93 5.18
CA ILE A 308 -10.20 -12.40 5.20
C ILE A 308 -8.88 -12.80 4.52
N ASN A 309 -8.63 -12.29 3.30
CA ASN A 309 -7.42 -12.63 2.58
C ASN A 309 -6.15 -12.21 3.34
N MET A 310 -6.06 -10.94 3.76
CA MET A 310 -4.90 -10.42 4.47
C MET A 310 -4.70 -11.11 5.83
N GLY A 311 -5.81 -11.45 6.52
CA GLY A 311 -5.76 -12.20 7.76
C GLY A 311 -5.20 -13.61 7.57
N ILE A 312 -5.61 -14.31 6.52
CA ILE A 312 -5.09 -15.64 6.17
C ILE A 312 -3.62 -15.55 5.75
N TYR A 313 -3.25 -14.55 4.94
CA TYR A 313 -1.86 -14.34 4.56
C TYR A 313 -0.94 -14.16 5.79
N CYS A 314 -1.36 -13.33 6.75
CA CYS A 314 -0.63 -13.13 8.01
C CYS A 314 -0.58 -14.42 8.86
N ALA A 315 -1.71 -15.13 8.97
CA ALA A 315 -1.78 -16.38 9.73
C ALA A 315 -0.89 -17.47 9.12
N ILE A 316 -0.93 -17.67 7.80
CA ILE A 316 -0.05 -18.62 7.10
C ILE A 316 1.41 -18.22 7.31
N SER A 317 1.76 -16.94 7.16
CA SER A 317 3.13 -16.48 7.34
C SER A 317 3.66 -16.74 8.76
N ALA A 318 2.82 -16.52 9.78
CA ALA A 318 3.20 -16.72 11.18
C ALA A 318 3.28 -18.21 11.56
N LEU A 319 2.37 -19.04 11.02
CA LEU A 319 2.23 -20.46 11.38
C LEU A 319 2.95 -21.41 10.41
N LEU A 320 3.60 -20.89 9.37
CA LEU A 320 4.19 -21.70 8.28
C LEU A 320 5.18 -22.75 8.82
N ASN A 321 6.01 -22.36 9.78
CA ASN A 321 6.96 -23.28 10.40
C ASN A 321 6.22 -24.45 11.08
N SER A 322 5.19 -24.17 11.87
CA SER A 322 4.39 -25.18 12.56
C SER A 322 3.67 -26.11 11.59
N PHE A 323 3.11 -25.58 10.48
CA PHE A 323 2.44 -26.37 9.45
C PHE A 323 3.39 -27.34 8.76
N ILE A 324 4.60 -26.92 8.44
CA ILE A 324 5.58 -27.78 7.75
C ILE A 324 6.17 -28.81 8.70
N LEU A 325 6.51 -28.41 9.94
CA LEU A 325 7.15 -29.33 10.89
C LEU A 325 6.26 -30.46 11.38
N GLU A 326 4.93 -30.32 11.33
CA GLU A 326 3.99 -31.40 11.65
C GLU A 326 4.18 -32.61 10.72
N PHE A 327 4.45 -32.40 9.42
CA PHE A 327 4.65 -33.46 8.42
C PHE A 327 6.12 -33.75 8.13
N TYR A 328 7.00 -32.76 8.33
CA TYR A 328 8.42 -32.80 8.01
C TYR A 328 9.28 -32.33 9.17
N PRO A 329 9.57 -33.18 10.17
CA PRO A 329 10.24 -32.77 11.41
C PRO A 329 11.59 -32.06 11.25
N ASN A 330 12.29 -32.27 10.12
CA ASN A 330 13.56 -31.60 9.78
C ASN A 330 13.39 -30.47 8.74
N GLY A 331 12.15 -30.10 8.42
CA GLY A 331 11.81 -29.19 7.32
C GLY A 331 11.89 -27.69 7.67
N GLN A 332 12.55 -27.28 8.74
CA GLN A 332 12.65 -25.87 9.15
C GLN A 332 13.23 -24.97 8.04
N LYS A 333 14.31 -25.41 7.37
CA LYS A 333 14.90 -24.68 6.26
C LYS A 333 13.99 -24.61 5.05
N ASP A 334 13.24 -25.70 4.80
CA ASP A 334 12.25 -25.79 3.72
C ASP A 334 11.07 -24.88 3.99
N ALA A 335 10.58 -24.79 5.24
CA ALA A 335 9.55 -23.82 5.65
C ALA A 335 10.00 -22.39 5.33
N GLY A 336 11.26 -22.06 5.65
CA GLY A 336 11.86 -20.77 5.29
C GLY A 336 11.91 -20.55 3.78
N GLY A 337 12.31 -21.54 3.02
CA GLY A 337 12.36 -21.49 1.55
C GLY A 337 10.98 -21.33 0.90
N ILE A 338 9.95 -22.01 1.44
CA ILE A 338 8.55 -21.88 1.00
C ILE A 338 8.05 -20.45 1.29
N GLY A 339 8.34 -19.89 2.47
CA GLY A 339 8.03 -18.50 2.80
C GLY A 339 8.75 -17.50 1.90
N LEU A 340 10.02 -17.74 1.55
CA LEU A 340 10.74 -16.96 0.54
C LEU A 340 10.01 -17.01 -0.80
N ALA A 341 9.64 -18.21 -1.28
CA ALA A 341 8.94 -18.37 -2.55
C ALA A 341 7.63 -17.56 -2.55
N LEU A 342 6.84 -17.65 -1.48
CA LEU A 342 5.60 -16.88 -1.29
C LEU A 342 5.82 -15.37 -1.42
N CYS A 343 6.81 -14.81 -0.72
CA CYS A 343 7.08 -13.37 -0.74
C CYS A 343 7.71 -12.89 -2.05
N ALA A 344 8.67 -13.63 -2.59
CA ALA A 344 9.38 -13.24 -3.81
C ALA A 344 8.46 -13.22 -5.03
N THR A 345 7.62 -14.25 -5.19
CA THR A 345 6.64 -14.30 -6.28
C THR A 345 5.51 -13.32 -6.06
N GLY A 346 5.14 -13.04 -4.80
CA GLY A 346 4.17 -12.01 -4.44
C GLY A 346 4.55 -10.63 -4.95
N THR A 347 5.85 -10.29 -4.91
CA THR A 347 6.37 -9.05 -5.49
C THR A 347 6.07 -8.95 -7.00
N VAL A 348 6.24 -10.04 -7.73
CA VAL A 348 5.90 -10.12 -9.16
C VAL A 348 4.39 -9.97 -9.36
N GLY A 349 3.60 -10.61 -8.50
CA GLY A 349 2.14 -10.54 -8.52
C GLY A 349 1.61 -9.11 -8.38
N ILE A 350 2.11 -8.34 -7.42
CA ILE A 350 1.71 -6.94 -7.21
C ILE A 350 1.91 -6.10 -8.48
N VAL A 351 3.07 -6.22 -9.13
CA VAL A 351 3.39 -5.47 -10.35
C VAL A 351 2.53 -5.92 -11.53
N PHE A 352 2.37 -7.23 -11.71
CA PHE A 352 1.58 -7.80 -12.80
C PHE A 352 0.10 -7.40 -12.70
N PHE A 353 -0.52 -7.57 -11.54
CA PHE A 353 -1.93 -7.25 -11.36
C PHE A 353 -2.20 -5.76 -11.33
N GLY A 354 -1.27 -4.92 -10.86
CA GLY A 354 -1.35 -3.47 -11.02
C GLY A 354 -1.41 -3.07 -12.50
N TRP A 355 -0.49 -3.61 -13.33
CA TRP A 355 -0.51 -3.39 -14.77
C TRP A 355 -1.80 -3.92 -15.44
N LEU A 356 -2.27 -5.11 -15.03
CA LEU A 356 -3.49 -5.71 -15.55
C LEU A 356 -4.73 -4.85 -15.26
N LEU A 357 -4.84 -4.29 -14.04
CA LEU A 357 -5.90 -3.37 -13.65
C LEU A 357 -5.88 -2.08 -14.48
N ASP A 358 -4.70 -1.50 -14.66
CA ASP A 358 -4.55 -0.29 -15.47
C ASP A 358 -5.00 -0.49 -16.91
N ARG A 359 -4.75 -1.68 -17.46
CA ARG A 359 -5.10 -2.01 -18.83
C ARG A 359 -6.57 -2.41 -19.00
N THR A 360 -7.12 -3.17 -18.04
CA THR A 360 -8.48 -3.74 -18.18
C THR A 360 -9.57 -2.87 -17.58
N LYS A 361 -9.23 -2.09 -16.55
CA LYS A 361 -10.18 -1.28 -15.75
C LYS A 361 -11.37 -2.08 -15.17
N LYS A 362 -11.23 -3.44 -15.12
CA LYS A 362 -12.26 -4.37 -14.62
C LYS A 362 -11.95 -4.76 -13.17
N PHE A 363 -12.08 -3.82 -12.26
CA PHE A 363 -11.64 -3.95 -10.87
C PHE A 363 -12.26 -5.15 -10.13
N LYS A 364 -13.60 -5.29 -10.20
CA LYS A 364 -14.33 -6.37 -9.52
C LYS A 364 -13.97 -7.75 -10.07
N GLU A 365 -13.93 -7.88 -11.39
CA GLU A 365 -13.64 -9.13 -12.09
C GLU A 365 -12.22 -9.61 -11.81
N VAL A 366 -11.26 -8.71 -11.86
CA VAL A 366 -9.85 -9.03 -11.55
C VAL A 366 -9.69 -9.42 -10.09
N PHE A 367 -10.33 -8.72 -9.16
CA PHE A 367 -10.29 -9.08 -7.74
C PHE A 367 -10.90 -10.47 -7.49
N ALA A 368 -12.09 -10.74 -8.04
CA ALA A 368 -12.76 -12.04 -7.90
C ALA A 368 -11.94 -13.19 -8.50
N ALA A 369 -11.41 -13.00 -9.71
CA ALA A 369 -10.57 -14.01 -10.37
C ALA A 369 -9.30 -14.30 -9.56
N ASN A 370 -8.67 -13.26 -9.01
CA ASN A 370 -7.47 -13.39 -8.19
C ASN A 370 -7.75 -14.20 -6.91
N LEU A 371 -8.83 -13.90 -6.18
CA LEU A 371 -9.24 -14.67 -4.99
C LEU A 371 -9.56 -16.12 -5.32
N CYS A 372 -10.22 -16.40 -6.45
CA CYS A 372 -10.50 -17.78 -6.89
C CYS A 372 -9.19 -18.53 -7.15
N LEU A 373 -8.25 -17.94 -7.88
CA LEU A 373 -6.97 -18.56 -8.19
C LEU A 373 -6.13 -18.80 -6.93
N GLU A 374 -6.12 -17.88 -5.99
CA GLU A 374 -5.49 -18.05 -4.69
C GLU A 374 -6.14 -19.22 -3.91
N THR A 375 -7.48 -19.26 -3.86
CA THR A 375 -8.22 -20.36 -3.20
C THR A 375 -7.85 -21.72 -3.81
N PHE A 376 -7.74 -21.81 -5.15
CA PHE A 376 -7.27 -23.03 -5.81
C PHE A 376 -5.86 -23.43 -5.40
N CYS A 377 -4.93 -22.49 -5.30
CA CYS A 377 -3.57 -22.76 -4.83
C CYS A 377 -3.58 -23.24 -3.37
N MET A 378 -4.40 -22.63 -2.52
CA MET A 378 -4.51 -23.02 -1.11
C MET A 378 -5.16 -24.39 -0.92
N ILE A 379 -6.14 -24.75 -1.75
CA ILE A 379 -6.69 -26.12 -1.79
C ILE A 379 -5.57 -27.10 -2.21
N GLY A 380 -4.80 -26.75 -3.23
CA GLY A 380 -3.63 -27.54 -3.64
C GLY A 380 -2.64 -27.71 -2.48
N PHE A 381 -2.29 -26.64 -1.76
CA PHE A 381 -1.41 -26.73 -0.60
C PHE A 381 -1.96 -27.68 0.47
N SER A 382 -3.26 -27.60 0.76
CA SER A 382 -3.93 -28.48 1.73
C SER A 382 -3.94 -29.95 1.34
N LEU A 383 -4.02 -30.25 0.03
CA LEU A 383 -4.05 -31.63 -0.48
C LEU A 383 -2.67 -32.27 -0.61
N PHE A 384 -1.63 -31.46 -0.81
CA PHE A 384 -0.29 -31.97 -1.07
C PHE A 384 0.69 -31.77 0.11
N ILE A 385 0.23 -31.21 1.25
CA ILE A 385 1.11 -30.95 2.38
C ILE A 385 1.71 -32.24 2.98
N ASP A 386 1.01 -33.36 2.90
CA ASP A 386 1.42 -34.68 3.37
C ASP A 386 1.99 -35.59 2.27
N SER A 387 2.15 -35.06 1.04
CA SER A 387 2.57 -35.87 -0.14
C SER A 387 4.01 -36.39 -0.08
N GLY A 388 4.81 -36.01 0.90
CA GLY A 388 6.22 -36.34 1.00
C GLY A 388 7.14 -35.58 0.04
N SER A 389 6.62 -34.66 -0.79
CA SER A 389 7.40 -33.89 -1.75
C SER A 389 7.43 -32.40 -1.44
N MET A 390 8.55 -31.90 -0.91
CA MET A 390 8.77 -30.47 -0.67
C MET A 390 8.69 -29.63 -1.94
N ILE A 391 9.16 -30.17 -3.08
CA ILE A 391 9.19 -29.44 -4.36
C ILE A 391 7.78 -29.00 -4.78
N ILE A 392 6.78 -29.86 -4.58
CA ILE A 392 5.38 -29.55 -4.90
C ILE A 392 4.90 -28.37 -4.02
N LEU A 393 5.24 -28.37 -2.73
CA LEU A 393 4.88 -27.29 -1.81
C LEU A 393 5.53 -25.96 -2.19
N TYR A 394 6.80 -25.98 -2.59
CA TYR A 394 7.49 -24.78 -3.11
C TYR A 394 6.78 -24.19 -4.34
N ILE A 395 6.39 -25.04 -5.29
CA ILE A 395 5.71 -24.62 -6.52
C ILE A 395 4.33 -24.04 -6.19
N ILE A 396 3.54 -24.75 -5.39
CA ILE A 396 2.18 -24.31 -5.05
C ILE A 396 2.22 -22.98 -4.28
N MET A 397 3.07 -22.88 -3.26
CA MET A 397 3.17 -21.65 -2.45
C MET A 397 3.81 -20.51 -3.23
N GLY A 398 4.74 -20.80 -4.14
CA GLY A 398 5.25 -19.81 -5.07
C GLY A 398 4.17 -19.27 -6.00
N ILE A 399 3.28 -20.11 -6.55
CA ILE A 399 2.15 -19.65 -7.36
C ILE A 399 1.12 -18.91 -6.49
N ALA A 400 0.82 -19.41 -5.29
CA ALA A 400 -0.08 -18.75 -4.34
C ALA A 400 0.38 -17.34 -3.99
N GLY A 401 1.70 -17.15 -3.83
CA GLY A 401 2.30 -15.83 -3.53
C GLY A 401 1.94 -14.77 -4.57
N ILE A 402 1.93 -15.12 -5.87
CA ILE A 402 1.56 -14.21 -6.95
C ILE A 402 0.16 -13.61 -6.71
N PHE A 403 -0.78 -14.43 -6.26
CA PHE A 403 -2.17 -14.03 -6.05
C PHE A 403 -2.38 -13.38 -4.69
N ALA A 404 -1.82 -13.94 -3.62
CA ALA A 404 -2.01 -13.48 -2.25
C ALA A 404 -1.53 -12.03 -2.05
N ALA A 405 -0.31 -11.69 -2.48
CA ALA A 405 0.21 -10.35 -2.34
C ALA A 405 -0.45 -9.33 -3.30
N ALA A 406 -0.91 -9.76 -4.47
CA ALA A 406 -1.58 -8.89 -5.43
C ALA A 406 -2.87 -8.27 -4.88
N ILE A 407 -3.56 -8.95 -3.97
CA ILE A 407 -4.79 -8.45 -3.32
C ILE A 407 -4.55 -7.10 -2.60
N MET A 408 -3.35 -6.86 -2.06
CA MET A 408 -3.04 -5.56 -1.45
C MET A 408 -3.24 -4.41 -2.45
N SER A 409 -2.65 -4.54 -3.62
CA SER A 409 -2.72 -3.51 -4.67
C SER A 409 -4.13 -3.40 -5.25
N ILE A 410 -4.74 -4.53 -5.61
CA ILE A 410 -6.08 -4.59 -6.19
C ILE A 410 -7.11 -4.00 -5.21
N GLY A 411 -7.02 -4.35 -3.92
CA GLY A 411 -7.95 -3.90 -2.88
C GLY A 411 -7.97 -2.37 -2.72
N TYR A 412 -6.80 -1.73 -2.76
CA TYR A 412 -6.70 -0.27 -2.68
C TYR A 412 -7.33 0.42 -3.88
N GLU A 413 -7.11 -0.09 -5.09
CA GLU A 413 -7.72 0.47 -6.29
C GLU A 413 -9.25 0.30 -6.29
N VAL A 414 -9.75 -0.88 -5.90
CA VAL A 414 -11.20 -1.11 -5.76
C VAL A 414 -11.81 -0.21 -4.69
N ALA A 415 -11.14 -0.03 -3.56
CA ALA A 415 -11.61 0.86 -2.49
C ALA A 415 -11.74 2.30 -3.00
N THR A 416 -10.71 2.80 -3.71
CA THR A 416 -10.72 4.14 -4.30
C THR A 416 -11.86 4.34 -5.30
N GLU A 417 -12.13 3.33 -6.15
CA GLU A 417 -13.25 3.36 -7.11
C GLU A 417 -14.63 3.41 -6.43
N LEU A 418 -14.81 2.64 -5.35
CA LEU A 418 -16.10 2.54 -4.64
C LEU A 418 -16.41 3.76 -3.77
N THR A 419 -15.39 4.49 -3.33
CA THR A 419 -15.52 5.56 -2.33
C THR A 419 -15.41 6.96 -2.90
N TYR A 420 -15.11 7.10 -4.20
CA TYR A 420 -15.06 8.41 -4.85
C TYR A 420 -16.35 9.22 -4.57
N PRO A 421 -16.28 10.54 -4.23
CA PRO A 421 -15.13 11.45 -4.25
C PRO A 421 -14.34 11.57 -2.93
N MET A 422 -14.40 10.59 -2.03
CA MET A 422 -13.63 10.59 -0.78
C MET A 422 -12.12 10.51 -1.06
N SER A 423 -11.29 11.01 -0.13
CA SER A 423 -9.85 10.93 -0.27
C SER A 423 -9.37 9.47 -0.30
N GLU A 424 -8.50 9.14 -1.26
CA GLU A 424 -7.90 7.81 -1.43
C GLU A 424 -7.17 7.35 -0.16
N GLY A 425 -6.47 8.29 0.50
CA GLY A 425 -5.75 8.00 1.73
C GLY A 425 -6.67 7.53 2.86
N THR A 426 -7.81 8.20 3.07
CA THR A 426 -8.76 7.83 4.14
C THR A 426 -9.36 6.45 3.87
N SER A 427 -9.81 6.20 2.64
CA SER A 427 -10.40 4.92 2.25
C SER A 427 -9.42 3.76 2.42
N ASN A 428 -8.20 3.89 1.89
CA ASN A 428 -7.19 2.85 1.93
C ASN A 428 -6.62 2.60 3.34
N ASN A 429 -6.47 3.65 4.16
CA ASN A 429 -6.04 3.50 5.55
C ASN A 429 -7.09 2.77 6.39
N VAL A 430 -8.38 3.06 6.21
CA VAL A 430 -9.45 2.34 6.91
C VAL A 430 -9.50 0.87 6.47
N LEU A 431 -9.38 0.59 5.17
CA LEU A 431 -9.30 -0.77 4.64
C LEU A 431 -8.13 -1.54 5.25
N SER A 432 -6.94 -0.94 5.27
CA SER A 432 -5.73 -1.53 5.85
C SER A 432 -5.87 -1.76 7.35
N ALA A 433 -6.34 -0.76 8.12
CA ALA A 433 -6.55 -0.90 9.55
C ALA A 433 -7.56 -2.02 9.88
N THR A 434 -8.65 -2.11 9.13
CA THR A 434 -9.66 -3.16 9.33
C THR A 434 -9.10 -4.54 9.02
N SER A 435 -8.24 -4.69 8.00
CA SER A 435 -7.61 -5.98 7.69
C SER A 435 -6.70 -6.50 8.83
N GLN A 436 -6.11 -5.60 9.63
CA GLN A 436 -5.30 -6.00 10.79
C GLN A 436 -6.14 -6.66 11.89
N ILE A 437 -7.44 -6.35 11.97
CA ILE A 437 -8.36 -7.06 12.90
C ILE A 437 -8.41 -8.55 12.52
N PHE A 438 -8.60 -8.84 11.22
CA PHE A 438 -8.62 -10.22 10.73
C PHE A 438 -7.27 -10.91 10.94
N ALA A 439 -6.16 -10.20 10.72
CA ALA A 439 -4.82 -10.74 10.95
C ALA A 439 -4.62 -11.16 12.41
N VAL A 440 -4.97 -10.30 13.37
CA VAL A 440 -4.89 -10.62 14.81
C VAL A 440 -5.80 -11.78 15.17
N VAL A 441 -7.06 -11.74 14.72
CA VAL A 441 -8.06 -12.76 15.06
C VAL A 441 -7.65 -14.12 14.49
N PHE A 442 -7.29 -14.18 13.20
CA PHE A 442 -6.97 -15.47 12.57
C PHE A 442 -5.65 -16.04 13.10
N THR A 443 -4.59 -15.24 13.20
CA THR A 443 -3.33 -15.76 13.74
C THR A 443 -3.50 -16.28 15.16
N THR A 444 -4.24 -15.55 16.01
CA THR A 444 -4.46 -15.97 17.40
C THR A 444 -5.34 -17.21 17.52
N ILE A 445 -6.49 -17.24 16.82
CA ILE A 445 -7.42 -18.38 16.88
C ILE A 445 -6.74 -19.64 16.31
N PHE A 446 -6.16 -19.54 15.11
CA PHE A 446 -5.55 -20.71 14.47
C PHE A 446 -4.28 -21.17 15.17
N GLY A 447 -3.47 -20.26 15.73
CA GLY A 447 -2.33 -20.61 16.58
C GLY A 447 -2.75 -21.34 17.87
N TYR A 448 -3.89 -20.94 18.47
CA TYR A 448 -4.42 -21.61 19.65
C TYR A 448 -4.99 -23.00 19.36
N ILE A 449 -5.74 -23.15 18.27
CA ILE A 449 -6.42 -24.42 17.96
C ILE A 449 -5.51 -25.42 17.22
N LEU A 450 -4.45 -24.96 16.55
CA LEU A 450 -3.54 -25.79 15.74
C LEU A 450 -3.03 -27.03 16.49
N PRO A 451 -2.53 -26.96 17.74
CA PRO A 451 -2.05 -28.15 18.45
C PRO A 451 -3.14 -29.18 18.77
N ALA A 452 -4.42 -28.75 18.82
CA ALA A 452 -5.54 -29.62 19.13
C ALA A 452 -6.22 -30.23 17.91
N VAL A 453 -6.27 -29.46 16.80
CA VAL A 453 -7.05 -29.79 15.61
C VAL A 453 -6.15 -30.32 14.47
N GLY A 454 -4.88 -29.87 14.42
CA GLY A 454 -3.91 -30.20 13.40
C GLY A 454 -3.97 -29.28 12.17
N THR A 455 -2.90 -29.30 11.38
CA THR A 455 -2.68 -28.41 10.22
C THR A 455 -3.75 -28.58 9.13
N ILE A 456 -4.12 -29.80 8.80
CA ILE A 456 -5.06 -30.07 7.66
C ILE A 456 -6.40 -29.37 7.89
N TYR A 457 -6.97 -29.48 9.10
CA TYR A 457 -8.26 -28.83 9.40
C TYR A 457 -8.16 -27.31 9.43
N CYS A 458 -7.04 -26.76 9.90
CA CYS A 458 -6.77 -25.32 9.82
C CYS A 458 -6.72 -24.83 8.37
N LEU A 459 -6.05 -25.56 7.48
CA LEU A 459 -5.97 -25.24 6.06
C LEU A 459 -7.34 -25.35 5.36
N TYR A 460 -8.17 -26.35 5.71
CA TYR A 460 -9.54 -26.44 5.19
C TYR A 460 -10.39 -25.24 5.64
N ALA A 461 -10.24 -24.80 6.89
CA ALA A 461 -10.93 -23.59 7.35
C ALA A 461 -10.49 -22.34 6.58
N PHE A 462 -9.20 -22.19 6.27
CA PHE A 462 -8.71 -21.09 5.41
C PHE A 462 -9.31 -21.16 4.01
N ASN A 463 -9.40 -22.34 3.40
CA ASN A 463 -10.01 -22.53 2.09
C ASN A 463 -11.50 -22.12 2.07
N ILE A 464 -12.25 -22.48 3.10
CA ILE A 464 -13.66 -22.10 3.25
C ILE A 464 -13.78 -20.58 3.39
N LEU A 465 -12.94 -19.95 4.19
CA LEU A 465 -12.94 -18.51 4.41
C LEU A 465 -12.58 -17.74 3.12
N LEU A 466 -11.54 -18.17 2.38
CA LEU A 466 -11.17 -17.58 1.09
C LEU A 466 -12.30 -17.73 0.06
N GLY A 467 -12.93 -18.89 -0.01
CA GLY A 467 -14.10 -19.13 -0.85
C GLY A 467 -15.27 -18.20 -0.50
N ALA A 468 -15.55 -18.01 0.79
CA ALA A 468 -16.55 -17.05 1.25
C ALA A 468 -16.19 -15.62 0.84
N GLY A 469 -14.92 -15.23 0.95
CA GLY A 469 -14.42 -13.94 0.47
C GLY A 469 -14.64 -13.75 -1.03
N ALA A 470 -14.37 -14.77 -1.84
CA ALA A 470 -14.63 -14.74 -3.28
C ALA A 470 -16.12 -14.57 -3.59
N ILE A 471 -17.01 -15.30 -2.91
CA ILE A 471 -18.47 -15.15 -3.05
C ILE A 471 -18.92 -13.72 -2.71
N LEU A 472 -18.39 -13.13 -1.63
CA LEU A 472 -18.70 -11.75 -1.26
C LEU A 472 -18.35 -10.76 -2.39
N ILE A 473 -17.21 -10.92 -3.04
CA ILE A 473 -16.82 -10.06 -4.18
C ILE A 473 -17.72 -10.30 -5.39
N PHE A 474 -18.13 -11.54 -5.67
CA PHE A 474 -19.11 -11.79 -6.75
C PHE A 474 -20.47 -11.12 -6.49
N LEU A 475 -20.91 -11.05 -5.23
CA LEU A 475 -22.15 -10.37 -4.84
C LEU A 475 -22.01 -8.85 -4.77
N MET A 476 -20.80 -8.30 -4.74
CA MET A 476 -20.56 -6.86 -4.65
C MET A 476 -21.15 -6.12 -5.84
N PRO A 477 -21.88 -4.97 -5.62
CA PRO A 477 -22.44 -4.19 -6.72
C PRO A 477 -21.33 -3.55 -7.58
N LYS A 478 -21.53 -3.55 -8.91
CA LYS A 478 -20.63 -2.89 -9.88
C LYS A 478 -20.91 -1.38 -9.88
N LYS A 479 -20.30 -0.63 -8.97
CA LYS A 479 -20.36 0.82 -8.94
C LYS A 479 -18.95 1.39 -9.05
N TYR A 480 -18.58 1.82 -10.25
CA TYR A 480 -17.28 2.46 -10.51
C TYR A 480 -17.45 3.97 -10.53
N CYS A 481 -17.53 4.58 -9.33
CA CYS A 481 -17.87 5.99 -9.17
C CYS A 481 -16.80 6.92 -9.78
N ARG A 482 -15.51 6.57 -9.68
CA ARG A 482 -14.41 7.35 -10.24
C ARG A 482 -14.40 7.31 -11.77
N GLN A 483 -14.61 6.13 -12.36
CA GLN A 483 -14.72 5.98 -13.82
C GLN A 483 -15.92 6.75 -14.35
N GLN A 484 -17.08 6.66 -13.68
CA GLN A 484 -18.29 7.42 -14.07
C GLN A 484 -18.06 8.93 -14.00
N ALA A 485 -17.33 9.42 -12.99
CA ALA A 485 -17.00 10.83 -12.88
C ALA A 485 -16.07 11.33 -14.01
N ASN A 486 -15.15 10.49 -14.47
CA ASN A 486 -14.25 10.81 -15.58
C ASN A 486 -14.96 10.81 -16.95
N CYS A 487 -16.09 10.11 -17.07
CA CYS A 487 -16.91 10.08 -18.29
C CYS A 487 -17.92 11.24 -18.39
N LEU A 488 -18.16 11.98 -17.29
CA LEU A 488 -19.05 13.14 -17.32
C LEU A 488 -18.29 14.35 -17.89
N PRO A 489 -18.85 15.10 -18.88
CA PRO A 489 -18.26 16.34 -19.31
C PRO A 489 -18.14 17.30 -18.13
N PRO A 490 -17.11 18.16 -18.09
CA PRO A 490 -16.97 19.14 -17.01
C PRO A 490 -18.26 19.96 -16.94
N LYS A 491 -18.93 19.95 -15.78
CA LYS A 491 -20.07 20.84 -15.55
C LYS A 491 -19.58 22.24 -15.87
N ASN A 492 -20.24 22.91 -16.86
CA ASN A 492 -20.01 24.30 -17.15
C ASN A 492 -19.99 25.06 -15.83
N VAL A 493 -18.79 25.46 -15.42
CA VAL A 493 -18.64 26.49 -14.39
C VAL A 493 -19.21 27.72 -15.05
N ASN A 494 -20.44 28.08 -14.73
CA ASN A 494 -20.98 29.39 -15.14
C ASN A 494 -19.94 30.42 -14.70
N PRO A 495 -19.48 31.29 -15.61
CA PRO A 495 -18.57 32.35 -15.19
C PRO A 495 -19.27 33.11 -14.06
N PRO A 496 -18.53 33.54 -13.03
CA PRO A 496 -19.11 34.27 -11.91
C PRO A 496 -19.89 35.44 -12.47
N ASP A 497 -21.15 35.54 -12.06
CA ASP A 497 -22.11 36.57 -12.46
C ASP A 497 -21.44 37.95 -12.31
N SER A 498 -21.08 38.55 -13.44
CA SER A 498 -20.48 39.89 -13.49
C SER A 498 -21.57 40.94 -13.33
N THR A 499 -22.34 40.88 -12.28
CA THR A 499 -23.16 41.99 -11.81
C THR A 499 -22.33 42.84 -10.84
N ILE A 500 -21.41 43.60 -11.42
CA ILE A 500 -20.91 44.80 -10.74
C ILE A 500 -22.05 45.85 -10.83
N PRO A 501 -22.61 46.31 -9.73
CA PRO A 501 -23.56 47.41 -9.77
C PRO A 501 -22.84 48.69 -10.18
N THR A 502 -23.04 49.12 -11.41
CA THR A 502 -22.71 50.46 -11.89
C THR A 502 -23.67 51.43 -11.23
N ASN A 503 -23.36 51.92 -10.04
CA ASN A 503 -23.91 53.18 -9.54
C ASN A 503 -23.09 53.69 -8.34
N GLN A 504 -22.11 54.48 -8.61
CA GLN A 504 -21.64 55.53 -7.67
C GLN A 504 -21.38 56.77 -8.48
N ASN A 505 -22.32 57.73 -8.37
CA ASN A 505 -22.16 59.15 -8.72
C ASN A 505 -20.93 59.69 -7.97
N ILE A 506 -19.92 60.08 -8.73
CA ILE A 506 -18.80 60.86 -8.22
C ILE A 506 -19.26 62.34 -8.24
N PRO A 507 -19.34 63.05 -7.10
CA PRO A 507 -19.56 64.48 -7.11
C PRO A 507 -18.32 65.18 -7.64
N THR A 508 -18.45 65.92 -8.73
CA THR A 508 -17.43 66.85 -9.22
C THR A 508 -17.35 68.03 -8.29
N ASP A 509 -16.22 68.18 -7.58
CA ASP A 509 -15.88 69.37 -6.82
C ASP A 509 -15.38 70.50 -7.76
N PRO A 510 -16.02 71.68 -7.81
CA PRO A 510 -15.71 72.74 -8.76
C PRO A 510 -14.59 73.70 -8.30
N ARG A 511 -13.59 73.28 -7.52
CA ARG A 511 -12.53 74.14 -7.01
C ARG A 511 -11.11 73.69 -7.34
N LEU A 512 -10.81 73.53 -8.62
CA LEU A 512 -9.42 73.45 -9.08
C LEU A 512 -9.28 74.07 -10.48
N ASN A 513 -9.61 75.37 -10.60
CA ASN A 513 -9.15 76.23 -11.66
C ASN A 513 -9.01 77.61 -11.06
N SER A 514 -7.82 77.91 -10.53
CA SER A 514 -7.19 79.24 -10.44
C SER A 514 -5.71 79.04 -10.14
#